data_a169c1e9cc352b2c0dcce765fc525c34
#
_entry.id   a169c1e9cc352b2c0dcce765fc525c34
#
_cell.length_a   1.000
_cell.length_b   1.000
_cell.length_c   1.000
_cell.angle_alpha   90.00
_cell.angle_beta   90.00
_cell.angle_gamma   90.00
#
_symmetry.space_group_name_H-M   'P 1'
#
loop_
_entity.id
_entity.type
_entity.pdbx_description
1 polymer ?
#
loop_
_entity_poly.entity_id
_entity_poly.type
_entity_poly.pdbx_seq_one_letter_code
_entity_poly.pdbx_strand_id
1 'polypeptide(L)'
;VLSIAPGKTVTALNSIDGCFTIQAKSIILAMGCRERTRGAIAIPGDRPAGIFTAIEMIKKGSKKSIIIIEKGKSVEKRKCPKAITGKCMNCKPYCHITTGFSGAGAFSDGKLSLSYEVGGNLPELIGEDLAQETIDYTDKIYLEFGADTHIEGIGNTEEVKEIRKRAIQAGLKLVDCPIRHLGTEKAHDLYFDIEKYLIAQGVDILFDSQCSDLILKDEKCLGVRLENGEEIYAADTVVATGRRGADWLEKLCADHGIAHQPGTVDIGVRVEVRNEIIEKINDVLYESKLVGYPKPFKNKVRTFCQNPGGFVAQENYDNDLAVVNGHSYKELKSQNTNLAILCSHNFSVPFNQPIAYAQKVGELTNMLGDGHILVQRFGDILEGKRTWQKELSQSNLRPTLPDAVAGDITAAMPYRAMTNIINFIHAMDHVVPGFAGDETLLYSPELKFYSNRVKMDTDFNTNIQGLHCLGDSSGWTRGLMMASVHGVLMGRKLV
;
A
#
# COMPACT_ATOMS: atom_id res chain seq x y z
N VAL A 1 -17.09 36.07 15.59
CA VAL A 1 -16.74 36.88 16.79
C VAL A 1 -15.21 36.98 16.82
N LEU A 2 -14.70 38.21 16.87
CA LEU A 2 -13.25 38.44 16.95
C LEU A 2 -12.77 38.50 18.41
N SER A 3 -13.54 39.05 19.30
CA SER A 3 -13.20 39.11 20.72
C SER A 3 -14.43 39.31 21.61
N ILE A 4 -14.30 38.95 22.87
CA ILE A 4 -15.24 39.26 23.94
C ILE A 4 -14.44 39.91 25.06
N ALA A 5 -14.74 41.18 25.34
CA ALA A 5 -14.05 41.93 26.38
C ALA A 5 -14.85 41.89 27.71
N PRO A 6 -14.16 42.15 28.85
CA PRO A 6 -14.86 42.40 30.12
C PRO A 6 -15.95 43.46 29.94
N GLY A 7 -17.07 43.28 30.63
CA GLY A 7 -18.26 44.18 30.46
C GLY A 7 -19.22 43.77 29.36
N LYS A 8 -19.12 42.53 28.86
CA LYS A 8 -20.02 41.92 27.85
C LYS A 8 -20.01 42.63 26.49
N THR A 9 -18.89 43.14 26.09
CA THR A 9 -18.67 43.73 24.77
C THR A 9 -18.20 42.64 23.81
N VAL A 10 -18.90 42.42 22.70
CA VAL A 10 -18.57 41.47 21.64
C VAL A 10 -18.16 42.22 20.39
N THR A 11 -16.96 42.00 19.91
CA THR A 11 -16.53 42.48 18.59
C THR A 11 -16.70 41.35 17.58
N ALA A 12 -17.39 41.58 16.51
CA ALA A 12 -17.66 40.63 15.46
C ALA A 12 -17.40 41.22 14.07
N LEU A 13 -17.17 40.35 13.11
CA LEU A 13 -16.96 40.67 11.70
C LEU A 13 -18.01 39.93 10.87
N ASN A 14 -18.66 40.60 9.96
CA ASN A 14 -19.45 39.99 8.91
C ASN A 14 -19.04 40.52 7.51
N SER A 15 -19.52 39.89 6.48
CA SER A 15 -19.14 40.21 5.09
C SER A 15 -19.82 41.43 4.51
N ILE A 16 -20.83 41.97 5.20
CA ILE A 16 -21.62 43.11 4.75
C ILE A 16 -21.18 44.38 5.45
N ASP A 17 -21.17 44.37 6.80
CA ASP A 17 -20.98 45.57 7.63
C ASP A 17 -19.53 45.73 8.15
N GLY A 18 -18.67 44.78 7.87
CA GLY A 18 -17.29 44.77 8.39
C GLY A 18 -17.26 44.47 9.89
N CYS A 19 -16.32 45.12 10.60
CA CYS A 19 -16.13 44.91 12.02
C CYS A 19 -17.10 45.82 12.83
N PHE A 20 -17.86 45.20 13.73
CA PHE A 20 -18.80 45.95 14.60
C PHE A 20 -18.73 45.44 16.05
N THR A 21 -19.15 46.28 16.97
CA THR A 21 -19.10 45.97 18.40
C THR A 21 -20.51 46.07 19.00
N ILE A 22 -20.88 45.06 19.75
CA ILE A 22 -22.16 44.99 20.45
C ILE A 22 -21.93 44.98 21.97
N GLN A 23 -22.61 45.83 22.70
CA GLN A 23 -22.71 45.77 24.15
C GLN A 23 -24.01 45.06 24.55
N ALA A 24 -23.91 43.97 25.31
CA ALA A 24 -25.04 43.12 25.66
C ALA A 24 -25.18 42.92 27.17
N LYS A 25 -26.45 42.87 27.64
CA LYS A 25 -26.74 42.51 29.04
C LYS A 25 -26.39 41.06 29.38
N SER A 26 -26.51 40.19 28.40
CA SER A 26 -26.11 38.76 28.47
C SER A 26 -25.58 38.34 27.12
N ILE A 27 -24.46 37.56 27.12
CA ILE A 27 -23.89 37.02 25.91
C ILE A 27 -24.19 35.51 25.94
N ILE A 28 -25.05 35.06 25.03
CA ILE A 28 -25.25 33.65 24.75
C ILE A 28 -24.39 33.34 23.53
N LEU A 29 -23.30 32.58 23.76
CA LEU A 29 -22.45 32.08 22.69
C LEU A 29 -23.17 30.91 22.00
N ALA A 30 -24.18 31.20 21.20
CA ALA A 30 -24.74 30.25 20.25
C ALA A 30 -23.88 30.27 18.99
N MET A 31 -22.59 29.92 19.15
CA MET A 31 -21.71 29.70 18.03
C MET A 31 -22.18 28.44 17.35
N GLY A 32 -22.66 28.55 16.13
CA GLY A 32 -22.96 27.41 15.25
C GLY A 32 -21.73 26.60 14.87
N CYS A 33 -20.62 26.82 15.56
CA CYS A 33 -19.51 25.88 15.65
C CYS A 33 -19.98 24.79 16.58
N ARG A 34 -20.20 23.60 16.08
CA ARG A 34 -20.18 22.41 16.95
C ARG A 34 -18.93 22.55 17.82
N GLU A 35 -19.09 22.64 19.15
CA GLU A 35 -17.99 22.32 20.03
C GLU A 35 -17.51 20.94 19.56
N ARG A 36 -16.31 20.88 19.04
CA ARG A 36 -15.64 19.60 18.79
C ARG A 36 -15.33 19.07 20.17
N THR A 37 -16.29 18.32 20.68
CA THR A 37 -16.38 17.87 22.05
C THR A 37 -15.14 17.05 22.43
N ARG A 38 -14.63 17.31 23.61
CA ARG A 38 -13.71 16.39 24.31
C ARG A 38 -14.30 14.98 24.25
N GLY A 39 -13.68 14.09 23.51
CA GLY A 39 -14.20 12.74 23.25
C GLY A 39 -14.28 12.39 21.76
N ALA A 40 -14.00 13.35 20.86
CA ALA A 40 -13.89 13.06 19.42
C ALA A 40 -12.67 12.16 19.12
N ILE A 41 -12.86 11.24 18.21
CA ILE A 41 -11.77 10.48 17.60
C ILE A 41 -11.41 11.18 16.31
N ALA A 42 -10.18 11.68 16.20
CA ALA A 42 -9.65 12.24 14.98
C ALA A 42 -8.89 11.14 14.19
N ILE A 43 -9.27 10.96 12.94
CA ILE A 43 -8.65 9.99 12.03
C ILE A 43 -7.99 10.76 10.88
N PRO A 44 -6.69 11.14 11.00
CA PRO A 44 -5.94 11.64 9.88
C PRO A 44 -5.75 10.54 8.82
N GLY A 45 -6.39 10.71 7.67
CA GLY A 45 -6.37 9.78 6.55
C GLY A 45 -7.56 8.83 6.53
N ASP A 46 -8.18 8.76 5.36
CA ASP A 46 -9.35 7.94 5.07
C ASP A 46 -9.00 6.73 4.19
N ARG A 47 -7.87 6.13 4.44
CA ARG A 47 -7.52 4.84 3.81
C ARG A 47 -8.34 3.72 4.46
N PRO A 48 -8.37 2.52 3.89
CA PRO A 48 -9.20 1.44 4.43
C PRO A 48 -9.10 1.27 5.95
N ALA A 49 -7.91 1.45 6.55
CA ALA A 49 -7.75 1.37 8.00
C ALA A 49 -8.60 2.40 8.75
N GLY A 50 -8.54 3.67 8.37
CA GLY A 50 -9.35 4.74 9.00
C GLY A 50 -10.85 4.55 8.76
N ILE A 51 -11.24 4.23 7.52
CA ILE A 51 -12.63 3.96 7.13
C ILE A 51 -13.21 2.81 7.98
N PHE A 52 -12.52 1.68 8.04
CA PHE A 52 -13.00 0.50 8.76
C PHE A 52 -12.96 0.67 10.28
N THR A 53 -12.10 1.54 10.81
CA THR A 53 -12.18 1.98 12.22
C THR A 53 -13.54 2.65 12.49
N ALA A 54 -13.93 3.61 11.65
CA ALA A 54 -15.20 4.31 11.81
C ALA A 54 -16.41 3.36 11.61
N ILE A 55 -16.39 2.50 10.58
CA ILE A 55 -17.46 1.51 10.33
C ILE A 55 -17.65 0.61 11.55
N GLU A 56 -16.59 0.04 12.08
CA GLU A 56 -16.68 -0.90 13.20
C GLU A 56 -17.16 -0.22 14.48
N MET A 57 -16.70 0.99 14.76
CA MET A 57 -17.22 1.76 15.89
C MET A 57 -18.73 2.00 15.79
N ILE A 58 -19.23 2.34 14.61
CA ILE A 58 -20.66 2.53 14.35
C ILE A 58 -21.40 1.20 14.55
N LYS A 59 -20.92 0.11 13.93
CA LYS A 59 -21.53 -1.24 14.04
C LYS A 59 -21.59 -1.74 15.48
N LYS A 60 -20.63 -1.35 16.32
CA LYS A 60 -20.60 -1.66 17.76
C LYS A 60 -21.37 -0.67 18.63
N GLY A 61 -22.02 0.31 18.03
CA GLY A 61 -22.87 1.27 18.72
C GLY A 61 -22.14 2.31 19.56
N SER A 62 -20.90 2.64 19.21
CA SER A 62 -20.14 3.70 19.87
C SER A 62 -20.89 5.01 19.87
N LYS A 63 -20.82 5.74 20.99
CA LYS A 63 -21.40 7.09 21.13
C LYS A 63 -20.37 8.19 20.97
N LYS A 64 -19.11 7.83 20.71
CA LYS A 64 -18.05 8.80 20.47
C LYS A 64 -18.24 9.47 19.12
N SER A 65 -18.02 10.78 19.04
CA SER A 65 -17.98 11.48 17.78
C SER A 65 -16.73 11.13 17.00
N ILE A 66 -16.86 10.95 15.70
CA ILE A 66 -15.77 10.55 14.81
C ILE A 66 -15.60 11.65 13.76
N ILE A 67 -14.36 12.07 13.56
CA ILE A 67 -13.98 12.98 12.50
C ILE A 67 -12.90 12.36 11.63
N ILE A 68 -13.14 12.25 10.35
CA ILE A 68 -12.15 11.81 9.36
C ILE A 68 -11.60 13.05 8.66
N ILE A 69 -10.28 13.11 8.50
CA ILE A 69 -9.60 14.25 7.90
C ILE A 69 -8.86 13.76 6.66
N GLU A 70 -9.32 14.17 5.49
CA GLU A 70 -8.76 13.75 4.21
C GLU A 70 -8.18 14.94 3.44
N LYS A 71 -6.93 14.75 3.01
CA LYS A 71 -6.20 15.71 2.19
C LYS A 71 -6.86 15.99 0.85
N GLY A 72 -7.51 14.99 0.27
CA GLY A 72 -8.14 15.09 -1.05
C GLY A 72 -9.65 15.17 -1.00
N LYS A 73 -10.29 14.80 -2.09
CA LYS A 73 -11.73 14.98 -2.33
C LYS A 73 -12.53 13.72 -2.04
N SER A 74 -13.86 13.89 -1.91
CA SER A 74 -14.83 12.78 -1.92
C SER A 74 -14.69 11.94 -3.19
N VAL A 75 -15.13 10.67 -3.14
CA VAL A 75 -15.03 9.73 -4.26
C VAL A 75 -15.61 10.31 -5.55
N GLU A 76 -16.81 10.87 -5.48
CA GLU A 76 -17.53 11.45 -6.63
C GLU A 76 -16.77 12.59 -7.32
N LYS A 77 -16.04 13.40 -6.55
CA LYS A 77 -15.30 14.56 -7.07
C LYS A 77 -13.91 14.23 -7.62
N ARG A 78 -13.50 12.98 -7.53
CA ARG A 78 -12.18 12.53 -7.98
C ARG A 78 -12.25 12.09 -9.44
N LYS A 79 -11.69 12.90 -10.33
CA LYS A 79 -11.64 12.61 -11.79
C LYS A 79 -10.21 12.75 -12.28
N CYS A 80 -9.73 11.72 -13.00
CA CYS A 80 -8.41 11.76 -13.62
C CYS A 80 -8.50 12.40 -15.02
N PRO A 81 -7.80 13.51 -15.27
CA PRO A 81 -7.79 14.13 -16.61
C PRO A 81 -7.27 13.21 -17.71
N LYS A 82 -6.47 12.19 -17.38
CA LYS A 82 -5.97 11.21 -18.37
C LYS A 82 -7.09 10.53 -19.14
N ALA A 83 -8.26 10.31 -18.51
CA ALA A 83 -9.41 9.72 -19.19
C ALA A 83 -9.89 10.55 -20.41
N ILE A 84 -9.67 11.88 -20.38
CA ILE A 84 -10.06 12.81 -21.43
C ILE A 84 -8.87 13.13 -22.34
N THR A 85 -7.70 13.37 -21.76
CA THR A 85 -6.50 13.87 -22.47
C THR A 85 -5.63 12.76 -23.05
N GLY A 86 -5.85 11.50 -22.67
CA GLY A 86 -5.00 10.36 -23.03
C GLY A 86 -3.63 10.33 -22.33
N LYS A 87 -3.23 11.42 -21.66
CA LYS A 87 -1.92 11.57 -21.02
C LYS A 87 -2.04 11.94 -19.53
N CYS A 88 -1.12 11.45 -18.72
CA CYS A 88 -1.03 11.87 -17.32
C CYS A 88 -0.60 13.34 -17.25
N MET A 89 -1.38 14.16 -16.51
CA MET A 89 -1.16 15.60 -16.38
C MET A 89 -0.33 15.95 -15.13
N ASN A 90 0.18 14.98 -14.39
CA ASN A 90 0.92 15.18 -13.13
C ASN A 90 0.22 16.22 -12.20
N CYS A 91 -1.04 15.95 -11.87
CA CYS A 91 -1.93 16.88 -11.18
C CYS A 91 -1.32 17.42 -9.88
N LYS A 92 -1.47 18.73 -9.67
CA LYS A 92 -1.07 19.42 -8.43
C LYS A 92 -2.33 19.89 -7.69
N PRO A 93 -2.33 19.97 -6.33
CA PRO A 93 -1.25 19.61 -5.41
C PRO A 93 -1.09 18.10 -5.20
N TYR A 94 -2.03 17.28 -5.66
CA TYR A 94 -1.99 15.81 -5.52
C TYR A 94 -2.67 15.09 -6.69
N CYS A 95 -2.33 13.81 -6.86
CA CYS A 95 -2.97 12.95 -7.85
C CYS A 95 -4.38 12.53 -7.40
N HIS A 96 -5.40 12.81 -8.22
CA HIS A 96 -6.80 12.50 -7.92
C HIS A 96 -7.12 10.99 -7.85
N ILE A 97 -6.25 10.12 -8.41
CA ILE A 97 -6.41 8.66 -8.33
C ILE A 97 -5.88 8.11 -7.01
N THR A 98 -4.77 8.69 -6.49
CA THR A 98 -4.10 8.16 -5.30
C THR A 98 -4.44 8.90 -4.02
N THR A 99 -5.08 10.07 -4.09
CA THR A 99 -5.40 10.94 -2.95
C THR A 99 -6.88 11.30 -2.99
N GLY A 100 -7.53 11.28 -1.84
CA GLY A 100 -8.96 11.43 -1.65
C GLY A 100 -9.56 10.18 -1.01
N PHE A 101 -10.86 10.18 -0.69
CA PHE A 101 -11.53 9.12 0.07
C PHE A 101 -11.19 7.73 -0.46
N SER A 102 -10.83 6.80 0.40
CA SER A 102 -10.29 5.45 0.15
C SER A 102 -8.96 5.39 -0.62
N GLY A 103 -8.37 6.50 -1.02
CA GLY A 103 -7.13 6.53 -1.79
C GLY A 103 -7.21 5.82 -3.14
N ALA A 104 -6.17 5.07 -3.50
CA ALA A 104 -6.14 4.30 -4.73
C ALA A 104 -7.14 3.13 -4.74
N GLY A 105 -7.69 2.74 -3.57
CA GLY A 105 -8.64 1.63 -3.46
C GLY A 105 -9.89 1.80 -4.32
N ALA A 106 -10.46 3.01 -4.37
CA ALA A 106 -11.63 3.32 -5.20
C ALA A 106 -11.36 3.32 -6.71
N PHE A 107 -10.12 3.28 -7.15
CA PHE A 107 -9.73 3.37 -8.57
C PHE A 107 -8.82 2.22 -9.02
N SER A 108 -8.73 1.18 -8.23
CA SER A 108 -8.00 -0.05 -8.55
C SER A 108 -8.97 -1.19 -8.87
N ASP A 109 -8.44 -2.30 -9.34
CA ASP A 109 -9.22 -3.54 -9.49
C ASP A 109 -9.69 -4.14 -8.14
N GLY A 110 -9.24 -3.56 -7.02
CA GLY A 110 -9.74 -3.86 -5.69
C GLY A 110 -9.50 -5.31 -5.26
N LYS A 111 -8.26 -5.78 -5.30
CA LYS A 111 -7.91 -7.12 -4.83
C LYS A 111 -7.99 -7.21 -3.31
N LEU A 112 -8.91 -8.02 -2.80
CA LEU A 112 -9.05 -8.38 -1.40
C LEU A 112 -8.46 -9.78 -1.19
N SER A 113 -7.29 -9.86 -0.59
CA SER A 113 -6.67 -11.15 -0.24
C SER A 113 -7.31 -11.69 1.04
N LEU A 114 -7.91 -12.88 0.96
CA LEU A 114 -8.67 -13.49 2.06
C LEU A 114 -7.83 -14.47 2.90
N SER A 115 -6.53 -14.21 3.01
CA SER A 115 -5.59 -15.03 3.78
C SER A 115 -4.66 -14.16 4.61
N TYR A 116 -4.46 -14.54 5.89
CA TYR A 116 -3.52 -13.86 6.79
C TYR A 116 -2.06 -13.95 6.32
N GLU A 117 -1.72 -14.91 5.48
CA GLU A 117 -0.37 -15.05 4.91
C GLU A 117 -0.05 -13.96 3.88
N VAL A 118 -1.05 -13.13 3.51
CA VAL A 118 -0.93 -12.08 2.51
C VAL A 118 -1.35 -10.75 3.09
N GLY A 119 -0.56 -9.71 2.83
CA GLY A 119 -0.97 -8.35 3.21
C GLY A 119 -0.23 -7.74 4.39
N GLY A 120 0.97 -8.21 4.67
CA GLY A 120 1.85 -7.56 5.66
C GLY A 120 2.20 -8.43 6.85
N ASN A 121 2.54 -7.78 7.94
CA ASN A 121 3.08 -8.41 9.13
C ASN A 121 2.15 -8.25 10.36
N LEU A 122 0.92 -7.81 10.16
CA LEU A 122 -0.05 -7.65 11.24
C LEU A 122 -0.26 -8.94 12.06
N PRO A 123 -0.27 -10.15 11.46
CA PRO A 123 -0.37 -11.41 12.21
C PRO A 123 0.78 -11.64 13.21
N GLU A 124 1.97 -11.04 12.99
CA GLU A 124 3.08 -11.12 13.96
C GLU A 124 2.72 -10.40 15.29
N LEU A 125 1.83 -9.41 15.25
CA LEU A 125 1.40 -8.63 16.40
C LEU A 125 0.19 -9.24 17.10
N ILE A 126 -0.79 -9.71 16.34
CA ILE A 126 -2.12 -10.11 16.85
C ILE A 126 -2.36 -11.63 16.89
N GLY A 127 -1.50 -12.42 16.25
CA GLY A 127 -1.68 -13.85 16.03
C GLY A 127 -2.42 -14.17 14.73
N GLU A 128 -2.16 -15.36 14.19
CA GLU A 128 -2.70 -15.81 12.90
C GLU A 128 -4.20 -16.07 12.95
N ASP A 129 -4.68 -16.69 14.04
CA ASP A 129 -6.10 -17.04 14.21
C ASP A 129 -6.98 -15.79 14.25
N LEU A 130 -6.62 -14.79 15.07
CA LEU A 130 -7.36 -13.53 15.15
C LEU A 130 -7.29 -12.75 13.83
N ALA A 131 -6.15 -12.82 13.13
CA ALA A 131 -6.01 -12.20 11.82
C ALA A 131 -6.99 -12.82 10.82
N GLN A 132 -7.07 -14.15 10.73
CA GLN A 132 -7.97 -14.83 9.80
C GLN A 132 -9.45 -14.61 10.17
N GLU A 133 -9.81 -14.74 11.44
CA GLU A 133 -11.18 -14.45 11.90
C GLU A 133 -11.60 -13.02 11.52
N THR A 134 -10.69 -12.06 11.69
CA THR A 134 -11.00 -10.66 11.38
C THR A 134 -11.04 -10.42 9.86
N ILE A 135 -10.25 -11.13 9.06
CA ILE A 135 -10.37 -11.12 7.59
C ILE A 135 -11.76 -11.57 7.18
N ASP A 136 -12.22 -12.71 7.69
CA ASP A 136 -13.54 -13.28 7.36
C ASP A 136 -14.68 -12.33 7.77
N TYR A 137 -14.54 -11.65 8.89
CA TYR A 137 -15.48 -10.62 9.32
C TYR A 137 -15.45 -9.38 8.42
N THR A 138 -14.25 -8.92 8.07
CA THR A 138 -14.05 -7.74 7.22
C THR A 138 -14.57 -8.00 5.81
N ASP A 139 -14.39 -9.21 5.28
CA ASP A 139 -14.93 -9.63 3.99
C ASP A 139 -16.47 -9.53 3.97
N LYS A 140 -17.13 -9.93 5.05
CA LYS A 140 -18.60 -9.76 5.18
C LYS A 140 -19.02 -8.30 5.11
N ILE A 141 -18.24 -7.38 5.70
CA ILE A 141 -18.51 -5.95 5.57
C ILE A 141 -18.38 -5.50 4.10
N TYR A 142 -17.37 -5.94 3.39
CA TYR A 142 -17.25 -5.64 1.95
C TYR A 142 -18.44 -6.19 1.15
N LEU A 143 -18.92 -7.38 1.47
CA LEU A 143 -20.11 -7.98 0.85
C LEU A 143 -21.40 -7.18 1.15
N GLU A 144 -21.56 -6.68 2.38
CA GLU A 144 -22.67 -5.79 2.76
C GLU A 144 -22.71 -4.51 1.91
N PHE A 145 -21.54 -3.99 1.48
CA PHE A 145 -21.42 -2.84 0.58
C PHE A 145 -21.38 -3.21 -0.90
N GLY A 146 -21.74 -4.44 -1.27
CA GLY A 146 -21.93 -4.85 -2.66
C GLY A 146 -20.71 -5.45 -3.36
N ALA A 147 -19.70 -5.90 -2.61
CA ALA A 147 -18.60 -6.67 -3.19
C ALA A 147 -19.11 -7.96 -3.86
N ASP A 148 -18.43 -8.41 -4.92
CA ASP A 148 -18.78 -9.63 -5.63
C ASP A 148 -18.59 -10.84 -4.72
N THR A 149 -19.50 -11.82 -4.81
CA THR A 149 -19.41 -13.07 -4.05
C THR A 149 -18.37 -14.03 -4.59
N HIS A 150 -17.94 -13.85 -5.84
CA HIS A 150 -16.94 -14.70 -6.47
C HIS A 150 -15.56 -14.55 -5.82
N ILE A 151 -14.88 -15.66 -5.57
CA ILE A 151 -13.53 -15.72 -5.04
C ILE A 151 -12.68 -16.54 -6.01
N GLU A 152 -11.59 -15.94 -6.47
CA GLU A 152 -10.55 -16.61 -7.25
C GLU A 152 -9.58 -17.37 -6.33
N GLY A 153 -8.96 -18.44 -6.86
CA GLY A 153 -7.92 -19.17 -6.15
C GLY A 153 -8.43 -20.02 -4.98
N ILE A 154 -9.74 -20.31 -4.95
CA ILE A 154 -10.28 -21.32 -4.05
C ILE A 154 -10.24 -22.69 -4.72
N GLY A 155 -9.86 -23.66 -3.93
CA GLY A 155 -9.87 -25.06 -4.32
C GLY A 155 -8.52 -25.71 -4.04
N ASN A 156 -8.61 -26.97 -3.65
CA ASN A 156 -7.43 -27.81 -3.43
C ASN A 156 -7.53 -28.98 -4.41
N THR A 157 -7.57 -28.65 -5.71
CA THR A 157 -7.61 -29.63 -6.79
C THR A 157 -6.35 -30.51 -6.79
N GLU A 158 -6.37 -31.63 -7.48
CA GLU A 158 -5.18 -32.50 -7.58
C GLU A 158 -4.01 -31.76 -8.25
N GLU A 159 -4.30 -30.87 -9.21
CA GLU A 159 -3.29 -30.03 -9.85
C GLU A 159 -2.63 -29.06 -8.84
N VAL A 160 -3.41 -28.40 -7.99
CA VAL A 160 -2.87 -27.52 -6.93
C VAL A 160 -2.04 -28.32 -5.93
N LYS A 161 -2.49 -29.51 -5.54
CA LYS A 161 -1.73 -30.41 -4.65
C LYS A 161 -0.42 -30.83 -5.26
N GLU A 162 -0.37 -31.14 -6.55
CA GLU A 162 0.86 -31.49 -7.25
C GLU A 162 1.85 -30.31 -7.33
N ILE A 163 1.34 -29.11 -7.63
CA ILE A 163 2.16 -27.87 -7.61
C ILE A 163 2.72 -27.64 -6.20
N ARG A 164 1.88 -27.77 -5.16
CA ARG A 164 2.31 -27.65 -3.75
C ARG A 164 3.37 -28.67 -3.37
N LYS A 165 3.18 -29.91 -3.77
CA LYS A 165 4.16 -31.00 -3.55
C LYS A 165 5.52 -30.68 -4.19
N ARG A 166 5.54 -30.23 -5.44
CA ARG A 166 6.77 -29.81 -6.13
C ARG A 166 7.42 -28.63 -5.43
N ALA A 167 6.62 -27.65 -5.00
CA ALA A 167 7.11 -26.50 -4.25
C ALA A 167 7.81 -26.96 -2.95
N ILE A 168 7.17 -27.84 -2.17
CA ILE A 168 7.76 -28.40 -0.94
C ILE A 168 9.09 -29.15 -1.25
N GLN A 169 9.12 -29.96 -2.30
CA GLN A 169 10.33 -30.68 -2.72
C GLN A 169 11.47 -29.73 -3.13
N ALA A 170 11.12 -28.57 -3.70
CA ALA A 170 12.05 -27.50 -4.06
C ALA A 170 12.45 -26.59 -2.88
N GLY A 171 11.94 -26.84 -1.67
CA GLY A 171 12.17 -25.98 -0.50
C GLY A 171 11.40 -24.67 -0.55
N LEU A 172 10.32 -24.60 -1.34
CA LEU A 172 9.44 -23.46 -1.46
C LEU A 172 8.10 -23.74 -0.77
N LYS A 173 7.42 -22.68 -0.34
CA LYS A 173 6.05 -22.71 0.15
C LYS A 173 5.13 -22.10 -0.91
N LEU A 174 4.14 -22.85 -1.38
CA LEU A 174 3.02 -22.29 -2.10
C LEU A 174 2.04 -21.72 -1.08
N VAL A 175 1.83 -20.42 -1.11
CA VAL A 175 0.91 -19.70 -0.22
C VAL A 175 -0.48 -19.70 -0.84
N ASP A 176 -1.46 -20.14 -0.08
CA ASP A 176 -2.87 -20.04 -0.49
C ASP A 176 -3.29 -18.55 -0.51
N CYS A 177 -3.75 -18.12 -1.65
CA CYS A 177 -4.09 -16.72 -1.89
C CYS A 177 -5.49 -16.60 -2.50
N PRO A 178 -6.56 -16.93 -1.75
CA PRO A 178 -7.91 -16.65 -2.20
C PRO A 178 -8.10 -15.13 -2.32
N ILE A 179 -8.64 -14.70 -3.46
CA ILE A 179 -8.78 -13.28 -3.79
C ILE A 179 -10.23 -13.01 -4.21
N ARG A 180 -10.82 -12.00 -3.59
CA ARG A 180 -12.04 -11.36 -4.08
C ARG A 180 -11.67 -10.13 -4.90
N HIS A 181 -12.15 -10.06 -6.12
CA HIS A 181 -12.03 -8.89 -6.97
C HIS A 181 -13.23 -7.97 -6.81
N LEU A 182 -12.98 -6.70 -6.50
CA LEU A 182 -14.05 -5.70 -6.53
C LEU A 182 -14.36 -5.27 -7.97
N GLY A 183 -13.34 -5.24 -8.84
CA GLY A 183 -13.42 -4.60 -10.15
C GLY A 183 -13.37 -3.07 -10.04
N THR A 184 -12.76 -2.40 -11.02
CA THR A 184 -12.48 -0.95 -10.91
C THR A 184 -13.76 -0.11 -10.79
N GLU A 185 -14.79 -0.41 -11.57
CA GLU A 185 -16.06 0.33 -11.51
C GLU A 185 -16.81 0.05 -10.21
N LYS A 186 -16.93 -1.22 -9.83
CA LYS A 186 -17.58 -1.62 -8.58
C LYS A 186 -16.83 -1.13 -7.34
N ALA A 187 -15.50 -1.06 -7.37
CA ALA A 187 -14.71 -0.52 -6.26
C ALA A 187 -15.03 0.96 -6.04
N HIS A 188 -15.19 1.74 -7.11
CA HIS A 188 -15.60 3.13 -7.02
C HIS A 188 -16.97 3.27 -6.34
N ASP A 189 -17.97 2.53 -6.82
CA ASP A 189 -19.34 2.62 -6.29
C ASP A 189 -19.42 2.13 -4.84
N LEU A 190 -18.73 1.03 -4.51
CA LEU A 190 -18.65 0.49 -3.16
C LEU A 190 -18.09 1.52 -2.16
N TYR A 191 -16.97 2.17 -2.50
CA TYR A 191 -16.40 3.19 -1.61
C TYR A 191 -17.22 4.47 -1.56
N PHE A 192 -17.95 4.79 -2.62
CA PHE A 192 -18.90 5.89 -2.60
C PHE A 192 -20.10 5.61 -1.67
N ASP A 193 -20.59 4.39 -1.66
CA ASP A 193 -21.66 3.98 -0.74
C ASP A 193 -21.19 3.92 0.71
N ILE A 194 -19.93 3.48 0.95
CA ILE A 194 -19.32 3.58 2.29
C ILE A 194 -19.21 5.04 2.74
N GLU A 195 -18.78 5.97 1.88
CA GLU A 195 -18.70 7.40 2.21
C GLU A 195 -20.08 7.94 2.64
N LYS A 196 -21.12 7.66 1.84
CA LYS A 196 -22.49 8.05 2.17
C LYS A 196 -22.97 7.44 3.49
N TYR A 197 -22.69 6.16 3.70
CA TYR A 197 -23.04 5.47 4.94
C TYR A 197 -22.43 6.17 6.15
N LEU A 198 -21.15 6.46 6.13
CA LEU A 198 -20.46 7.12 7.24
C LEU A 198 -21.05 8.49 7.54
N ILE A 199 -21.32 9.30 6.51
CA ILE A 199 -21.95 10.62 6.65
C ILE A 199 -23.35 10.47 7.24
N ALA A 200 -24.16 9.52 6.77
CA ALA A 200 -25.49 9.26 7.27
C ALA A 200 -25.50 8.81 8.74
N GLN A 201 -24.44 8.14 9.20
CA GLN A 201 -24.25 7.72 10.59
C GLN A 201 -23.67 8.85 11.48
N GLY A 202 -23.46 10.05 10.94
CA GLY A 202 -23.01 11.22 11.71
C GLY A 202 -21.49 11.33 11.85
N VAL A 203 -20.71 10.63 11.02
CA VAL A 203 -19.25 10.84 10.93
C VAL A 203 -19.01 12.16 10.19
N ASP A 204 -18.23 13.04 10.79
CA ASP A 204 -17.76 14.24 10.13
C ASP A 204 -16.55 13.91 9.23
N ILE A 205 -16.64 14.22 7.93
CA ILE A 205 -15.52 14.03 6.99
C ILE A 205 -15.06 15.39 6.48
N LEU A 206 -13.83 15.77 6.80
CA LEU A 206 -13.20 16.99 6.32
C LEU A 206 -12.39 16.69 5.07
N PHE A 207 -12.92 17.02 3.91
CA PHE A 207 -12.21 16.93 2.64
C PHE A 207 -11.32 18.15 2.40
N ASP A 208 -10.37 18.02 1.45
CA ASP A 208 -9.40 19.06 1.10
C ASP A 208 -8.69 19.64 2.35
N SER A 209 -8.48 18.80 3.36
CA SER A 209 -7.95 19.16 4.67
C SER A 209 -6.74 18.31 5.02
N GLN A 210 -5.56 18.91 4.92
CA GLN A 210 -4.30 18.20 5.19
C GLN A 210 -3.86 18.43 6.64
N CYS A 211 -3.57 17.32 7.34
CA CYS A 211 -2.88 17.38 8.63
C CYS A 211 -1.41 17.76 8.42
N SER A 212 -0.95 18.76 9.16
CA SER A 212 0.45 19.19 9.18
C SER A 212 1.22 18.55 10.34
N ASP A 213 0.60 18.43 11.52
CA ASP A 213 1.27 17.99 12.72
C ASP A 213 0.31 17.39 13.77
N LEU A 214 0.89 16.79 14.82
CA LEU A 214 0.19 16.35 16.02
C LEU A 214 0.20 17.45 17.08
N ILE A 215 -0.85 17.49 17.90
CA ILE A 215 -0.90 18.34 19.10
C ILE A 215 -0.50 17.44 20.27
N LEU A 216 0.72 17.59 20.77
CA LEU A 216 1.25 16.78 21.84
C LEU A 216 1.47 17.62 23.11
N LYS A 217 1.21 17.01 24.26
CA LYS A 217 1.52 17.57 25.57
C LYS A 217 1.76 16.43 26.56
N ASP A 218 2.88 16.48 27.26
CA ASP A 218 3.23 15.52 28.35
C ASP A 218 3.08 14.05 27.88
N GLU A 219 3.70 13.69 26.74
CA GLU A 219 3.65 12.35 26.12
C GLU A 219 2.22 11.89 25.76
N LYS A 220 1.29 12.81 25.66
CA LYS A 220 -0.09 12.55 25.26
C LYS A 220 -0.43 13.27 23.95
N CYS A 221 -1.09 12.56 23.05
CA CYS A 221 -1.69 13.16 21.86
C CYS A 221 -3.05 13.73 22.24
N LEU A 222 -3.24 15.02 21.94
CA LEU A 222 -4.47 15.76 22.18
C LEU A 222 -5.26 16.00 20.91
N GLY A 223 -4.73 15.66 19.74
CA GLY A 223 -5.34 15.87 18.46
C GLY A 223 -4.35 16.21 17.36
N VAL A 224 -4.82 16.90 16.34
CA VAL A 224 -4.02 17.25 15.14
C VAL A 224 -4.16 18.73 14.80
N ARG A 225 -3.12 19.25 14.11
CA ARG A 225 -3.13 20.57 13.49
C ARG A 225 -3.20 20.41 11.97
N LEU A 226 -4.05 21.21 11.34
CA LEU A 226 -4.17 21.28 9.87
C LEU A 226 -3.19 22.29 9.29
N GLU A 227 -2.92 22.21 7.98
CA GLU A 227 -2.04 23.17 7.28
C GLU A 227 -2.53 24.60 7.34
N ASN A 228 -3.86 24.80 7.43
CA ASN A 228 -4.45 26.14 7.59
C ASN A 228 -4.34 26.70 9.02
N GLY A 229 -3.67 25.99 9.93
CA GLY A 229 -3.49 26.36 11.33
C GLY A 229 -4.66 25.97 12.24
N GLU A 230 -5.72 25.39 11.74
CA GLU A 230 -6.83 24.89 12.55
C GLU A 230 -6.39 23.71 13.42
N GLU A 231 -6.81 23.68 14.68
CA GLU A 231 -6.54 22.62 15.62
C GLU A 231 -7.80 21.81 15.91
N ILE A 232 -7.67 20.48 15.81
CA ILE A 232 -8.75 19.53 16.09
C ILE A 232 -8.34 18.69 17.28
N TYR A 233 -9.02 18.86 18.38
CA TYR A 233 -8.77 18.13 19.61
C TYR A 233 -9.59 16.85 19.68
N ALA A 234 -8.94 15.76 20.12
CA ALA A 234 -9.52 14.43 20.23
C ALA A 234 -8.94 13.68 21.41
N ALA A 235 -9.70 12.74 21.98
CA ALA A 235 -9.21 11.83 23.01
C ALA A 235 -8.25 10.80 22.43
N ASP A 236 -8.58 10.31 21.25
CA ASP A 236 -7.76 9.35 20.50
C ASP A 236 -7.52 9.88 19.09
N THR A 237 -6.30 9.76 18.60
CA THR A 237 -5.87 10.13 17.25
C THR A 237 -5.38 8.89 16.52
N VAL A 238 -6.00 8.56 15.39
CA VAL A 238 -5.71 7.35 14.60
C VAL A 238 -5.11 7.74 13.26
N VAL A 239 -3.78 7.70 13.14
CA VAL A 239 -3.08 8.01 11.89
C VAL A 239 -3.20 6.84 10.92
N ALA A 240 -3.93 7.03 9.82
CA ALA A 240 -4.24 6.00 8.81
C ALA A 240 -4.03 6.49 7.38
N THR A 241 -2.89 7.12 7.10
CA THR A 241 -2.62 7.88 5.86
C THR A 241 -2.18 7.03 4.66
N GLY A 242 -2.01 5.71 4.85
CA GLY A 242 -1.60 4.79 3.79
C GLY A 242 -0.20 5.08 3.24
N ARG A 243 0.16 4.49 2.09
CA ARG A 243 1.51 4.60 1.54
C ARG A 243 1.93 6.04 1.20
N ARG A 244 1.00 6.86 0.70
CA ARG A 244 1.29 8.27 0.35
C ARG A 244 1.57 9.14 1.58
N GLY A 245 1.12 8.73 2.74
CA GLY A 245 1.41 9.42 4.00
C GLY A 245 2.54 8.79 4.80
N ALA A 246 3.27 7.83 4.25
CA ALA A 246 4.36 7.14 4.93
C ALA A 246 5.49 8.08 5.32
N ASP A 247 5.94 8.93 4.38
CA ASP A 247 7.01 9.89 4.61
C ASP A 247 6.62 10.94 5.66
N TRP A 248 5.34 11.38 5.65
CA TRP A 248 4.81 12.27 6.67
C TRP A 248 4.80 11.61 8.05
N LEU A 249 4.37 10.34 8.15
CA LEU A 249 4.39 9.61 9.42
C LEU A 249 5.82 9.34 9.88
N GLU A 250 6.76 9.04 8.99
CA GLU A 250 8.18 8.90 9.32
C GLU A 250 8.74 10.20 9.92
N LYS A 251 8.40 11.34 9.31
CA LYS A 251 8.77 12.64 9.83
C LYS A 251 8.16 12.88 11.23
N LEU A 252 6.88 12.59 11.43
CA LEU A 252 6.25 12.69 12.74
C LEU A 252 6.94 11.79 13.78
N CYS A 253 7.33 10.58 13.38
CA CYS A 253 8.06 9.68 14.27
C CYS A 253 9.41 10.28 14.71
N ALA A 254 10.12 10.91 13.79
CA ALA A 254 11.40 11.57 14.08
C ALA A 254 11.21 12.81 14.95
N ASP A 255 10.27 13.70 14.59
CA ASP A 255 10.05 14.99 15.25
C ASP A 255 9.49 14.84 16.67
N HIS A 256 8.66 13.83 16.91
CA HIS A 256 7.93 13.62 18.17
C HIS A 256 8.38 12.41 18.98
N GLY A 257 9.45 11.74 18.57
CA GLY A 257 9.96 10.59 19.33
C GLY A 257 9.00 9.40 19.36
N ILE A 258 8.15 9.22 18.33
CA ILE A 258 7.29 8.05 18.20
C ILE A 258 8.17 6.84 17.92
N ALA A 259 8.10 5.83 18.79
CA ALA A 259 8.94 4.66 18.70
C ALA A 259 8.66 3.87 17.42
N HIS A 260 9.68 3.64 16.62
CA HIS A 260 9.58 2.89 15.36
C HIS A 260 10.87 2.11 15.10
N GLN A 261 10.83 1.25 14.11
CA GLN A 261 12.00 0.54 13.59
C GLN A 261 12.05 0.68 12.07
N PRO A 262 13.24 0.62 11.47
CA PRO A 262 13.37 0.67 10.02
C PRO A 262 12.46 -0.34 9.34
N GLY A 263 11.83 0.07 8.25
CA GLY A 263 11.04 -0.81 7.41
C GLY A 263 11.93 -1.82 6.67
N THR A 264 11.28 -2.71 5.94
CA THR A 264 11.95 -3.60 4.99
C THR A 264 11.90 -2.98 3.60
N VAL A 265 12.83 -3.36 2.73
CA VAL A 265 12.73 -3.12 1.31
C VAL A 265 12.85 -4.42 0.56
N ASP A 266 12.09 -4.57 -0.52
CA ASP A 266 12.30 -5.65 -1.45
C ASP A 266 13.08 -5.13 -2.66
N ILE A 267 14.19 -5.77 -2.95
CA ILE A 267 15.01 -5.52 -4.12
C ILE A 267 14.96 -6.79 -4.98
N GLY A 268 14.53 -6.65 -6.20
CA GLY A 268 14.30 -7.80 -7.05
C GLY A 268 14.40 -7.51 -8.54
N VAL A 269 13.94 -8.49 -9.28
CA VAL A 269 13.86 -8.48 -10.74
C VAL A 269 12.48 -8.86 -11.20
N ARG A 270 12.10 -8.42 -12.38
CA ARG A 270 10.97 -8.99 -13.09
C ARG A 270 11.47 -10.04 -14.05
N VAL A 271 10.92 -11.23 -13.93
CA VAL A 271 11.26 -12.36 -14.78
C VAL A 271 10.19 -12.49 -15.85
N GLU A 272 10.62 -12.71 -17.08
CA GLU A 272 9.75 -12.97 -18.23
C GLU A 272 10.13 -14.31 -18.86
N VAL A 273 9.13 -15.16 -19.08
CA VAL A 273 9.25 -16.46 -19.73
C VAL A 273 8.15 -16.63 -20.76
N ARG A 274 8.32 -17.57 -21.68
CA ARG A 274 7.26 -17.94 -22.63
C ARG A 274 6.04 -18.47 -21.87
N ASN A 275 4.83 -18.21 -22.37
CA ASN A 275 3.59 -18.70 -21.76
C ASN A 275 3.62 -20.21 -21.57
N GLU A 276 4.13 -20.95 -22.55
CA GLU A 276 4.17 -22.41 -22.56
C GLU A 276 4.98 -23.00 -21.38
N ILE A 277 5.94 -22.26 -20.84
CA ILE A 277 6.73 -22.69 -19.69
C ILE A 277 5.89 -22.72 -18.41
N ILE A 278 5.02 -21.72 -18.20
CA ILE A 278 4.30 -21.51 -16.92
C ILE A 278 2.79 -21.73 -17.05
N GLU A 279 2.30 -22.13 -18.24
CA GLU A 279 0.88 -22.30 -18.55
C GLU A 279 0.15 -23.15 -17.52
N LYS A 280 0.71 -24.29 -17.12
CA LYS A 280 0.11 -25.20 -16.12
C LYS A 280 -0.17 -24.52 -14.78
N ILE A 281 0.67 -23.57 -14.39
CA ILE A 281 0.43 -22.78 -13.17
C ILE A 281 -0.62 -21.73 -13.42
N ASN A 282 -0.54 -21.01 -14.57
CA ASN A 282 -1.49 -19.97 -14.93
C ASN A 282 -2.93 -20.48 -15.04
N ASP A 283 -3.10 -21.71 -15.52
CA ASP A 283 -4.43 -22.32 -15.71
C ASP A 283 -5.09 -22.75 -14.38
N VAL A 284 -4.27 -23.06 -13.36
CA VAL A 284 -4.73 -23.62 -12.09
C VAL A 284 -4.76 -22.59 -10.97
N LEU A 285 -3.84 -21.63 -10.99
CA LEU A 285 -3.68 -20.61 -9.95
C LEU A 285 -3.85 -19.21 -10.54
N TYR A 286 -4.75 -18.44 -9.98
CA TYR A 286 -4.90 -17.04 -10.35
C TYR A 286 -3.62 -16.23 -10.09
N GLU A 287 -2.98 -16.44 -8.95
CA GLU A 287 -1.68 -15.88 -8.58
C GLU A 287 -0.84 -16.94 -7.87
N SER A 288 0.27 -17.36 -8.48
CA SER A 288 1.17 -18.32 -7.85
C SER A 288 2.10 -17.60 -6.88
N LYS A 289 1.75 -17.63 -5.61
CA LYS A 289 2.56 -17.02 -4.56
C LYS A 289 3.48 -18.05 -3.93
N LEU A 290 4.70 -18.13 -4.45
CA LEU A 290 5.75 -18.99 -3.94
C LEU A 290 6.70 -18.18 -3.04
N VAL A 291 7.05 -18.74 -1.90
CA VAL A 291 7.96 -18.15 -0.92
C VAL A 291 9.07 -19.14 -0.59
N GLY A 292 10.30 -18.68 -0.53
CA GLY A 292 11.45 -19.48 -0.15
C GLY A 292 12.51 -18.68 0.61
N TYR A 293 13.48 -19.42 1.17
CA TYR A 293 14.61 -18.87 1.91
C TYR A 293 15.91 -19.48 1.38
N PRO A 294 16.35 -19.08 0.17
CA PRO A 294 17.49 -19.70 -0.50
C PRO A 294 18.79 -19.59 0.29
N LYS A 295 19.58 -20.67 0.29
CA LYS A 295 20.93 -20.63 0.85
C LYS A 295 21.85 -19.80 -0.07
N PRO A 296 22.98 -19.24 0.41
CA PRO A 296 23.45 -19.31 1.80
C PRO A 296 22.81 -18.27 2.73
N PHE A 297 22.23 -17.19 2.19
CA PHE A 297 21.84 -16.01 2.96
C PHE A 297 20.48 -16.13 3.62
N LYS A 298 19.59 -16.96 3.11
CA LYS A 298 18.25 -17.22 3.64
C LYS A 298 17.39 -15.96 3.80
N ASN A 299 17.59 -14.94 2.96
CA ASN A 299 16.62 -13.87 2.88
C ASN A 299 15.30 -14.43 2.32
N LYS A 300 14.18 -13.89 2.78
CA LYS A 300 12.87 -14.22 2.21
C LYS A 300 12.84 -13.77 0.75
N VAL A 301 12.60 -14.73 -0.16
CA VAL A 301 12.35 -14.46 -1.58
C VAL A 301 10.95 -14.92 -1.92
N ARG A 302 10.26 -14.18 -2.74
CA ARG A 302 8.90 -14.50 -3.15
C ARG A 302 8.57 -14.06 -4.56
N THR A 303 7.66 -14.79 -5.19
CA THR A 303 6.99 -14.31 -6.40
C THR A 303 6.01 -13.20 -6.05
N PHE A 304 5.76 -12.31 -7.00
CA PHE A 304 4.82 -11.21 -6.83
C PHE A 304 4.28 -10.74 -8.19
N CYS A 305 3.00 -10.33 -8.24
CA CYS A 305 2.36 -9.72 -9.40
C CYS A 305 2.61 -10.49 -10.70
N GLN A 306 2.06 -11.70 -10.78
CA GLN A 306 2.10 -12.54 -11.98
C GLN A 306 1.13 -12.04 -13.03
N ASN A 307 1.57 -11.95 -14.27
CA ASN A 307 0.84 -11.41 -15.41
C ASN A 307 0.87 -12.40 -16.59
N PRO A 308 -0.06 -13.36 -16.66
CA PRO A 308 -0.18 -14.29 -17.80
C PRO A 308 -0.53 -13.55 -19.08
N GLY A 309 0.24 -13.79 -20.15
CA GLY A 309 0.08 -13.08 -21.41
C GLY A 309 0.24 -11.55 -21.27
N GLY A 310 0.97 -11.11 -20.23
CA GLY A 310 1.14 -9.70 -19.92
C GLY A 310 2.36 -9.07 -20.56
N PHE A 311 2.59 -7.81 -20.23
CA PHE A 311 3.70 -7.00 -20.74
C PHE A 311 4.54 -6.48 -19.58
N VAL A 312 5.85 -6.50 -19.73
CA VAL A 312 6.76 -5.80 -18.83
C VAL A 312 6.63 -4.30 -19.10
N ALA A 313 6.64 -3.49 -18.06
CA ALA A 313 6.46 -2.05 -18.17
C ALA A 313 7.44 -1.30 -17.28
N GLN A 314 7.83 -0.10 -17.71
CA GLN A 314 8.57 0.84 -16.88
C GLN A 314 7.60 1.76 -16.16
N GLU A 315 7.84 1.98 -14.88
CA GLU A 315 7.22 3.02 -14.05
C GLU A 315 8.29 3.97 -13.56
N ASN A 316 7.93 5.24 -13.41
CA ASN A 316 8.82 6.24 -12.83
C ASN A 316 8.32 6.59 -11.42
N TYR A 317 9.20 6.44 -10.43
CA TYR A 317 9.00 6.94 -9.07
C TYR A 317 9.43 8.40 -8.98
N ASP A 318 9.27 8.99 -7.80
CA ASP A 318 9.75 10.34 -7.55
C ASP A 318 11.28 10.43 -7.83
N ASN A 319 11.74 11.58 -8.28
CA ASN A 319 13.12 11.84 -8.70
C ASN A 319 13.58 11.07 -9.96
N ASP A 320 12.65 10.78 -10.87
CA ASP A 320 12.90 10.10 -12.15
C ASP A 320 13.52 8.69 -12.02
N LEU A 321 13.33 8.04 -10.88
CA LEU A 321 13.78 6.67 -10.68
C LEU A 321 12.91 5.71 -11.49
N ALA A 322 13.48 5.14 -12.55
CA ALA A 322 12.83 4.11 -13.35
C ALA A 322 12.85 2.75 -12.65
N VAL A 323 11.70 2.14 -12.48
CA VAL A 323 11.52 0.80 -11.93
C VAL A 323 10.68 -0.06 -12.87
N VAL A 324 10.92 -1.36 -12.84
CA VAL A 324 10.13 -2.29 -13.66
C VAL A 324 8.87 -2.73 -12.94
N ASN A 325 7.80 -2.94 -13.70
CA ASN A 325 6.54 -3.53 -13.26
C ASN A 325 5.96 -4.40 -14.39
N GLY A 326 4.77 -4.98 -14.19
CA GLY A 326 4.06 -5.75 -15.21
C GLY A 326 2.60 -5.31 -15.33
N HIS A 327 2.07 -5.41 -16.54
CA HIS A 327 0.68 -5.12 -16.82
C HIS A 327 0.01 -6.27 -17.57
N SER A 328 -1.24 -6.56 -17.20
CA SER A 328 -2.13 -7.44 -17.94
C SER A 328 -3.25 -6.62 -18.55
N TYR A 329 -3.51 -6.84 -19.83
CA TYR A 329 -4.66 -6.27 -20.51
C TYR A 329 -5.74 -7.35 -20.71
N LYS A 330 -7.00 -6.97 -20.74
CA LYS A 330 -8.10 -7.91 -20.92
C LYS A 330 -8.08 -8.55 -22.30
N GLU A 331 -7.90 -7.72 -23.34
CA GLU A 331 -8.01 -8.13 -24.74
C GLU A 331 -6.65 -8.31 -25.42
N LEU A 332 -5.65 -7.56 -25.02
CA LEU A 332 -4.30 -7.62 -25.60
C LEU A 332 -3.43 -8.60 -24.79
N LYS A 333 -2.98 -9.66 -25.44
CA LYS A 333 -2.11 -10.67 -24.85
C LYS A 333 -0.78 -10.78 -25.59
N SER A 334 0.30 -10.92 -24.81
CA SER A 334 1.61 -11.29 -25.34
C SER A 334 1.77 -12.82 -25.37
N GLN A 335 2.87 -13.27 -25.96
CA GLN A 335 3.24 -14.69 -25.91
C GLN A 335 4.03 -15.06 -24.65
N ASN A 336 4.15 -14.12 -23.69
CA ASN A 336 4.97 -14.27 -22.52
C ASN A 336 4.15 -14.06 -21.26
N THR A 337 4.59 -14.69 -20.18
CA THR A 337 4.17 -14.41 -18.81
C THR A 337 5.30 -13.72 -18.08
N ASN A 338 5.00 -12.69 -17.31
CA ASN A 338 5.99 -12.07 -16.45
C ASN A 338 5.54 -12.03 -14.99
N LEU A 339 6.51 -12.10 -14.09
CA LEU A 339 6.30 -12.01 -12.64
C LEU A 339 7.53 -11.42 -11.95
N ALA A 340 7.33 -10.72 -10.83
CA ALA A 340 8.44 -10.25 -10.03
C ALA A 340 8.97 -11.35 -9.11
N ILE A 341 10.29 -11.39 -8.92
CA ILE A 341 10.97 -12.14 -7.86
C ILE A 341 11.64 -11.13 -6.95
N LEU A 342 11.13 -11.02 -5.73
CA LEU A 342 11.50 -10.02 -4.75
C LEU A 342 12.26 -10.64 -3.58
N CYS A 343 13.45 -10.12 -3.31
CA CYS A 343 14.27 -10.47 -2.15
C CYS A 343 14.11 -9.42 -1.06
N SER A 344 13.63 -9.82 0.11
CA SER A 344 13.42 -8.92 1.25
C SER A 344 14.72 -8.64 1.98
N HIS A 345 14.98 -7.36 2.24
CA HIS A 345 16.15 -6.88 2.97
C HIS A 345 15.71 -6.22 4.27
N ASN A 346 16.21 -6.77 5.37
CA ASN A 346 16.06 -6.20 6.70
C ASN A 346 17.42 -5.65 7.13
N PHE A 347 17.41 -4.50 7.76
CA PHE A 347 18.62 -3.84 8.25
C PHE A 347 18.58 -3.72 9.77
N SER A 348 19.75 -3.64 10.37
CA SER A 348 19.93 -3.46 11.81
C SER A 348 20.84 -2.26 12.07
N VAL A 349 20.76 -1.74 13.30
CA VAL A 349 21.66 -0.67 13.76
C VAL A 349 23.12 -0.99 13.38
N PRO A 350 23.90 -0.01 12.94
CA PRO A 350 23.60 1.44 12.93
C PRO A 350 22.81 1.94 11.70
N PHE A 351 22.55 1.08 10.71
CA PHE A 351 21.89 1.47 9.47
C PHE A 351 20.36 1.51 9.64
N ASN A 352 19.75 2.66 9.28
CA ASN A 352 18.32 2.92 9.47
C ASN A 352 17.61 3.55 8.27
N GLN A 353 18.23 3.52 7.08
CA GLN A 353 17.70 4.13 5.86
C GLN A 353 17.48 3.11 4.73
N PRO A 354 16.64 2.07 4.92
CA PRO A 354 16.45 1.01 3.93
C PRO A 354 15.92 1.53 2.59
N ILE A 355 15.02 2.51 2.59
CA ILE A 355 14.47 3.12 1.37
C ILE A 355 15.58 3.81 0.57
N ALA A 356 16.39 4.64 1.22
CA ALA A 356 17.51 5.32 0.56
C ALA A 356 18.52 4.31 -0.04
N TYR A 357 18.78 3.20 0.66
CA TYR A 357 19.61 2.11 0.12
C TYR A 357 19.04 1.54 -1.17
N ALA A 358 17.76 1.16 -1.18
CA ALA A 358 17.13 0.59 -2.36
C ALA A 358 17.00 1.60 -3.50
N GLN A 359 16.77 2.88 -3.20
CA GLN A 359 16.81 3.97 -4.18
C GLN A 359 18.19 4.06 -4.84
N LYS A 360 19.28 3.99 -4.08
CA LYS A 360 20.65 4.00 -4.62
C LYS A 360 20.93 2.80 -5.51
N VAL A 361 20.42 1.62 -5.19
CA VAL A 361 20.49 0.45 -6.07
C VAL A 361 19.77 0.71 -7.40
N GLY A 362 18.58 1.31 -7.33
CA GLY A 362 17.83 1.68 -8.52
C GLY A 362 18.51 2.76 -9.37
N GLU A 363 19.01 3.82 -8.75
CA GLU A 363 19.77 4.89 -9.41
C GLU A 363 21.01 4.33 -10.14
N LEU A 364 21.76 3.42 -9.48
CA LEU A 364 22.93 2.78 -10.09
C LEU A 364 22.52 1.91 -11.29
N THR A 365 21.43 1.17 -11.19
CA THR A 365 20.89 0.38 -12.30
C THR A 365 20.47 1.28 -13.46
N ASN A 366 19.75 2.37 -13.17
CA ASN A 366 19.33 3.31 -14.20
C ASN A 366 20.53 4.03 -14.86
N MET A 367 21.59 4.31 -14.11
CA MET A 367 22.82 4.87 -14.69
C MET A 367 23.41 3.94 -15.75
N LEU A 368 23.44 2.63 -15.52
CA LEU A 368 23.93 1.64 -16.48
C LEU A 368 23.01 1.48 -17.70
N GLY A 369 21.73 1.80 -17.55
CA GLY A 369 20.71 1.74 -18.61
C GLY A 369 20.41 3.10 -19.27
N ASP A 370 21.18 4.14 -18.98
CA ASP A 370 20.94 5.52 -19.46
C ASP A 370 19.48 5.97 -19.18
N GLY A 371 19.00 5.72 -17.96
CA GLY A 371 17.63 6.04 -17.51
C GLY A 371 16.58 4.98 -17.86
N HIS A 372 16.95 3.91 -18.53
CA HIS A 372 16.06 2.82 -18.92
C HIS A 372 16.22 1.58 -18.01
N ILE A 373 15.26 0.67 -18.11
CA ILE A 373 15.31 -0.63 -17.45
C ILE A 373 16.36 -1.51 -18.14
N LEU A 374 17.23 -2.14 -17.34
CA LEU A 374 18.14 -3.15 -17.83
C LEU A 374 17.45 -4.50 -18.03
N VAL A 375 17.83 -5.22 -19.08
CA VAL A 375 17.43 -6.61 -19.30
C VAL A 375 18.65 -7.49 -19.54
N GLN A 376 18.64 -8.68 -18.94
CA GLN A 376 19.71 -9.68 -19.07
C GLN A 376 19.12 -11.08 -19.16
N ARG A 377 19.70 -11.94 -20.00
CA ARG A 377 19.36 -13.36 -20.08
C ARG A 377 19.89 -14.11 -18.86
N PHE A 378 19.12 -15.05 -18.35
CA PHE A 378 19.51 -15.81 -17.17
C PHE A 378 20.80 -16.63 -17.39
N GLY A 379 20.96 -17.26 -18.56
CA GLY A 379 22.19 -17.97 -18.92
C GLY A 379 23.43 -17.05 -18.88
N ASP A 380 23.31 -15.83 -19.38
CA ASP A 380 24.41 -14.86 -19.36
C ASP A 380 24.79 -14.43 -17.94
N ILE A 381 23.79 -14.33 -17.05
CA ILE A 381 24.02 -14.08 -15.61
C ILE A 381 24.85 -15.22 -15.00
N LEU A 382 24.50 -16.48 -15.29
CA LEU A 382 25.20 -17.65 -14.76
C LEU A 382 26.63 -17.76 -15.27
N GLU A 383 26.88 -17.33 -16.51
CA GLU A 383 28.20 -17.25 -17.11
C GLU A 383 29.00 -16.00 -16.68
N GLY A 384 28.40 -15.08 -15.93
CA GLY A 384 29.07 -13.87 -15.48
C GLY A 384 29.37 -12.87 -16.59
N LYS A 385 28.54 -12.84 -17.63
CA LYS A 385 28.69 -11.94 -18.79
C LYS A 385 27.43 -11.10 -19.02
N ARG A 386 27.60 -9.93 -19.63
CA ARG A 386 26.47 -9.10 -20.06
C ARG A 386 25.70 -9.74 -21.21
N THR A 387 24.42 -9.43 -21.33
CA THR A 387 23.64 -9.69 -22.55
C THR A 387 23.83 -8.58 -23.57
N TRP A 388 23.92 -8.93 -24.87
CA TRP A 388 23.98 -8.01 -25.97
C TRP A 388 22.65 -7.95 -26.73
N GLN A 389 22.36 -6.81 -27.34
CA GLN A 389 21.11 -6.61 -28.11
C GLN A 389 20.93 -7.65 -29.23
N LYS A 390 22.03 -8.09 -29.83
CA LYS A 390 22.03 -9.15 -30.86
C LYS A 390 21.46 -10.45 -30.30
N GLU A 391 21.86 -10.83 -29.08
CA GLU A 391 21.42 -12.09 -28.42
C GLU A 391 19.92 -12.04 -28.13
N LEU A 392 19.40 -10.91 -27.63
CA LEU A 392 17.97 -10.71 -27.45
C LEU A 392 17.19 -10.81 -28.78
N SER A 393 17.78 -10.28 -29.87
CA SER A 393 17.13 -10.32 -31.18
C SER A 393 17.09 -11.71 -31.81
N GLN A 394 17.90 -12.64 -31.35
CA GLN A 394 17.99 -14.02 -31.84
C GLN A 394 17.30 -15.04 -30.93
N SER A 395 16.87 -14.62 -29.72
CA SER A 395 16.22 -15.47 -28.74
C SER A 395 14.79 -15.85 -29.15
N ASN A 396 14.32 -17.04 -28.72
CA ASN A 396 12.91 -17.44 -28.81
C ASN A 396 12.00 -16.59 -27.93
N LEU A 397 12.55 -16.11 -26.83
CA LEU A 397 11.87 -15.19 -25.92
C LEU A 397 12.19 -13.74 -26.29
N ARG A 398 11.19 -13.03 -26.81
CA ARG A 398 11.30 -11.62 -27.18
C ARG A 398 10.87 -10.73 -26.03
N PRO A 399 11.68 -9.73 -25.64
CA PRO A 399 11.28 -8.75 -24.63
C PRO A 399 9.94 -8.08 -24.97
N THR A 400 9.03 -8.02 -23.98
CA THR A 400 7.77 -7.26 -24.14
C THR A 400 7.92 -5.79 -23.74
N LEU A 401 9.04 -5.37 -23.15
CA LEU A 401 9.42 -3.97 -22.96
C LEU A 401 10.43 -3.57 -24.02
N PRO A 402 9.99 -2.86 -25.11
CA PRO A 402 10.85 -2.56 -26.25
C PRO A 402 12.04 -1.67 -25.91
N ASP A 403 11.86 -0.76 -24.93
CA ASP A 403 12.86 0.22 -24.53
C ASP A 403 13.85 -0.31 -23.48
N ALA A 404 13.76 -1.60 -23.11
CA ALA A 404 14.72 -2.21 -22.18
C ALA A 404 16.11 -2.33 -22.84
N VAL A 405 17.13 -1.98 -22.08
CA VAL A 405 18.52 -1.96 -22.51
C VAL A 405 19.21 -3.27 -22.14
N ALA A 406 19.73 -3.97 -23.15
CA ALA A 406 20.53 -5.17 -22.91
C ALA A 406 21.81 -4.83 -22.14
N GLY A 407 22.04 -5.49 -21.02
CA GLY A 407 23.15 -5.13 -20.13
C GLY A 407 23.54 -6.21 -19.15
N ASP A 408 24.18 -5.77 -18.07
CA ASP A 408 24.57 -6.59 -16.93
C ASP A 408 23.92 -6.04 -15.65
N ILE A 409 22.86 -6.68 -15.20
CA ILE A 409 22.16 -6.28 -13.98
C ILE A 409 22.98 -6.60 -12.71
N THR A 410 23.92 -7.55 -12.78
CA THR A 410 24.73 -7.94 -11.64
C THR A 410 25.74 -6.86 -11.25
N ALA A 411 26.07 -5.94 -12.16
CA ALA A 411 26.96 -4.82 -11.89
C ALA A 411 26.36 -3.77 -10.94
N ALA A 412 25.02 -3.72 -10.83
CA ALA A 412 24.30 -2.77 -9.96
C ALA A 412 23.59 -3.43 -8.79
N MET A 413 23.11 -4.67 -8.96
CA MET A 413 22.34 -5.36 -7.95
C MET A 413 23.23 -5.88 -6.81
N PRO A 414 22.77 -5.75 -5.54
CA PRO A 414 23.53 -6.28 -4.41
C PRO A 414 23.79 -7.79 -4.56
N TYR A 415 25.03 -8.21 -4.34
CA TYR A 415 25.43 -9.63 -4.42
C TYR A 415 24.50 -10.56 -3.64
N ARG A 416 24.12 -10.16 -2.42
CA ARG A 416 23.19 -10.93 -1.57
C ARG A 416 21.81 -11.10 -2.24
N ALA A 417 21.29 -10.04 -2.85
CA ALA A 417 20.01 -10.09 -3.56
C ALA A 417 20.08 -11.03 -4.75
N MET A 418 21.08 -10.85 -5.61
CA MET A 418 21.26 -11.68 -6.81
C MET A 418 21.47 -13.16 -6.47
N THR A 419 22.29 -13.48 -5.48
CA THR A 419 22.50 -14.87 -5.05
C THR A 419 21.19 -15.53 -4.57
N ASN A 420 20.39 -14.82 -3.77
CA ASN A 420 19.09 -15.33 -3.34
C ASN A 420 18.12 -15.50 -4.52
N ILE A 421 18.09 -14.54 -5.45
CA ILE A 421 17.20 -14.56 -6.63
C ILE A 421 17.59 -15.72 -7.57
N ILE A 422 18.86 -15.87 -7.89
CA ILE A 422 19.36 -16.96 -8.76
C ILE A 422 18.98 -18.32 -8.16
N ASN A 423 19.25 -18.53 -6.88
CA ASN A 423 18.93 -19.80 -6.22
C ASN A 423 17.41 -20.03 -6.10
N PHE A 424 16.62 -18.96 -5.97
CA PHE A 424 15.16 -19.06 -6.01
C PHE A 424 14.65 -19.42 -7.42
N ILE A 425 15.25 -18.87 -8.49
CA ILE A 425 14.91 -19.23 -9.88
C ILE A 425 15.21 -20.71 -10.13
N HIS A 426 16.34 -21.22 -9.66
CA HIS A 426 16.64 -22.66 -9.75
C HIS A 426 15.63 -23.51 -8.95
N ALA A 427 15.21 -23.06 -7.77
CA ALA A 427 14.15 -23.75 -7.02
C ALA A 427 12.80 -23.70 -7.76
N MET A 428 12.49 -22.57 -8.40
CA MET A 428 11.29 -22.44 -9.25
C MET A 428 11.30 -23.40 -10.43
N ASP A 429 12.46 -23.71 -11.00
CA ASP A 429 12.60 -24.63 -12.12
C ASP A 429 12.15 -26.06 -11.77
N HIS A 430 12.29 -26.48 -10.52
CA HIS A 430 11.75 -27.76 -10.05
C HIS A 430 10.20 -27.77 -10.00
N VAL A 431 9.59 -26.60 -9.82
CA VAL A 431 8.12 -26.45 -9.82
C VAL A 431 7.60 -26.28 -11.25
N VAL A 432 8.33 -25.50 -12.03
CA VAL A 432 8.02 -25.10 -13.42
C VAL A 432 9.26 -25.40 -14.28
N PRO A 433 9.40 -26.61 -14.81
CA PRO A 433 10.53 -26.96 -15.64
C PRO A 433 10.71 -26.03 -16.84
N GLY A 434 11.92 -25.50 -17.03
CA GLY A 434 12.27 -24.51 -18.04
C GLY A 434 12.22 -23.06 -17.55
N PHE A 435 11.82 -22.82 -16.29
CA PHE A 435 11.81 -21.47 -15.73
C PHE A 435 13.22 -20.87 -15.56
N ALA A 436 14.21 -21.70 -15.26
CA ALA A 436 15.64 -21.34 -15.19
C ALA A 436 16.36 -21.56 -16.55
N GLY A 437 15.64 -21.46 -17.66
CA GLY A 437 16.24 -21.57 -18.99
C GLY A 437 17.18 -20.42 -19.32
N ASP A 438 18.20 -20.67 -20.15
CA ASP A 438 19.21 -19.66 -20.51
C ASP A 438 18.60 -18.41 -21.13
N GLU A 439 17.48 -18.55 -21.86
CA GLU A 439 16.78 -17.45 -22.53
C GLU A 439 15.80 -16.71 -21.64
N THR A 440 15.54 -17.19 -20.40
CA THR A 440 14.70 -16.46 -19.43
C THR A 440 15.23 -15.06 -19.22
N LEU A 441 14.36 -14.05 -19.32
CA LEU A 441 14.75 -12.65 -19.21
C LEU A 441 14.52 -12.13 -17.79
N LEU A 442 15.52 -11.42 -17.28
CA LEU A 442 15.46 -10.70 -16.02
C LEU A 442 15.57 -9.21 -16.28
N TYR A 443 14.63 -8.44 -15.76
CA TYR A 443 14.60 -6.98 -15.84
C TYR A 443 14.84 -6.37 -14.46
N SER A 444 15.66 -5.34 -14.40
CA SER A 444 16.05 -4.66 -13.15
C SER A 444 16.00 -3.13 -13.31
N PRO A 445 15.67 -2.39 -12.24
CA PRO A 445 15.35 -2.84 -10.89
C PRO A 445 13.84 -3.02 -10.64
N GLU A 446 13.42 -4.07 -9.96
CA GLU A 446 12.09 -4.13 -9.34
C GLU A 446 12.23 -3.80 -7.86
N LEU A 447 11.68 -2.67 -7.43
CA LEU A 447 11.82 -2.17 -6.06
C LEU A 447 10.46 -2.02 -5.41
N LYS A 448 10.34 -2.46 -4.15
CA LYS A 448 9.17 -2.19 -3.32
C LYS A 448 9.62 -1.60 -1.99
N PHE A 449 9.18 -0.38 -1.74
CA PHE A 449 9.45 0.35 -0.51
C PHE A 449 8.31 0.14 0.47
N TYR A 450 8.66 -0.06 1.73
CA TYR A 450 7.68 -0.20 2.81
C TYR A 450 8.00 0.83 3.89
N SER A 451 6.93 1.34 4.50
CA SER A 451 7.02 2.32 5.57
C SER A 451 7.82 1.78 6.76
N ASN A 452 8.39 2.67 7.53
CA ASN A 452 8.92 2.34 8.83
C ASN A 452 7.83 1.68 9.68
N ARG A 453 8.21 0.69 10.47
CA ARG A 453 7.28 -0.01 11.33
C ARG A 453 7.16 0.72 12.67
N VAL A 454 6.03 1.33 12.92
CA VAL A 454 5.73 1.95 14.22
C VAL A 454 5.63 0.86 15.27
N LYS A 455 6.29 1.04 16.42
CA LYS A 455 6.20 0.12 17.54
C LYS A 455 4.87 0.34 18.27
N MET A 456 4.09 -0.71 18.42
CA MET A 456 2.81 -0.72 19.09
C MET A 456 2.70 -1.99 19.95
N ASP A 457 1.89 -1.93 20.98
CA ASP A 457 1.46 -3.12 21.72
C ASP A 457 0.30 -3.84 20.99
N THR A 458 -0.18 -4.93 21.56
CA THR A 458 -1.30 -5.72 21.01
C THR A 458 -2.63 -4.96 21.00
N ASP A 459 -2.71 -3.85 21.71
CA ASP A 459 -3.84 -2.92 21.75
C ASP A 459 -3.64 -1.72 20.84
N PHE A 460 -2.62 -1.77 19.98
CA PHE A 460 -2.27 -0.71 19.00
C PHE A 460 -1.90 0.63 19.65
N ASN A 461 -1.51 0.64 20.90
CA ASN A 461 -0.98 1.83 21.54
C ASN A 461 0.48 2.06 21.14
N THR A 462 0.80 3.29 20.78
CA THR A 462 2.20 3.74 20.61
C THR A 462 2.78 4.12 21.98
N ASN A 463 4.03 4.55 22.02
CA ASN A 463 4.61 5.14 23.23
C ASN A 463 4.02 6.52 23.60
N ILE A 464 3.17 7.11 22.74
CA ILE A 464 2.46 8.36 23.00
C ILE A 464 1.00 8.01 23.29
N GLN A 465 0.53 8.36 24.49
CA GLN A 465 -0.84 8.06 24.93
C GLN A 465 -1.87 8.73 24.00
N GLY A 466 -2.90 7.98 23.58
CA GLY A 466 -3.96 8.47 22.70
C GLY A 466 -3.54 8.62 21.24
N LEU A 467 -2.37 8.10 20.85
CA LEU A 467 -1.91 8.05 19.46
C LEU A 467 -1.83 6.60 18.98
N HIS A 468 -2.49 6.33 17.85
CA HIS A 468 -2.50 5.04 17.17
C HIS A 468 -2.10 5.22 15.71
N CYS A 469 -1.33 4.28 15.15
CA CYS A 469 -0.86 4.33 13.77
C CYS A 469 -1.26 3.06 13.03
N LEU A 470 -2.11 3.18 12.02
CA LEU A 470 -2.71 2.03 11.34
C LEU A 470 -2.39 1.97 9.85
N GLY A 471 -2.71 0.82 9.28
CA GLY A 471 -2.65 0.63 7.84
C GLY A 471 -1.22 0.62 7.28
N ASP A 472 -1.11 0.83 5.98
CA ASP A 472 0.16 0.70 5.27
C ASP A 472 1.21 1.76 5.68
N SER A 473 0.78 2.95 6.16
CA SER A 473 1.70 3.96 6.68
C SER A 473 2.43 3.52 7.94
N SER A 474 1.78 2.72 8.78
CA SER A 474 2.38 2.21 10.02
C SER A 474 3.41 1.08 9.80
N GLY A 475 3.52 0.56 8.58
CA GLY A 475 4.44 -0.52 8.22
C GLY A 475 3.96 -1.93 8.57
N TRP A 476 2.78 -2.09 9.18
CA TRP A 476 2.24 -3.39 9.59
C TRP A 476 1.40 -4.08 8.52
N THR A 477 0.74 -3.33 7.66
CA THR A 477 -0.15 -3.88 6.63
C THR A 477 0.31 -3.54 5.22
N ARG A 478 -0.21 -4.27 4.25
CA ARG A 478 -0.01 -4.05 2.82
C ARG A 478 -1.27 -4.43 2.07
N GLY A 479 -1.90 -3.45 1.43
CA GLY A 479 -3.10 -3.68 0.63
C GLY A 479 -4.41 -3.55 1.41
N LEU A 480 -5.52 -3.63 0.66
CA LEU A 480 -6.83 -3.22 1.13
C LEU A 480 -7.32 -4.06 2.32
N MET A 481 -7.30 -5.39 2.20
CA MET A 481 -7.87 -6.28 3.22
C MET A 481 -7.18 -6.11 4.58
N MET A 482 -5.85 -6.26 4.64
CA MET A 482 -5.14 -6.18 5.93
C MET A 482 -5.18 -4.78 6.54
N ALA A 483 -5.23 -3.73 5.73
CA ALA A 483 -5.47 -2.38 6.24
C ALA A 483 -6.87 -2.24 6.85
N SER A 484 -7.89 -2.82 6.21
CA SER A 484 -9.26 -2.86 6.74
C SER A 484 -9.37 -3.67 8.03
N VAL A 485 -8.71 -4.83 8.09
CA VAL A 485 -8.60 -5.67 9.31
C VAL A 485 -8.01 -4.87 10.47
N HIS A 486 -6.92 -4.15 10.22
CA HIS A 486 -6.30 -3.30 11.23
C HIS A 486 -7.27 -2.21 11.73
N GLY A 487 -8.07 -1.64 10.81
CA GLY A 487 -9.12 -0.69 11.15
C GLY A 487 -10.24 -1.30 11.98
N VAL A 488 -10.74 -2.47 11.62
CA VAL A 488 -11.77 -3.20 12.39
C VAL A 488 -11.30 -3.47 13.81
N LEU A 489 -10.09 -3.97 13.99
CA LEU A 489 -9.54 -4.26 15.32
C LEU A 489 -9.41 -2.97 16.15
N MET A 490 -8.95 -1.87 15.55
CA MET A 490 -8.89 -0.58 16.23
C MET A 490 -10.29 -0.06 16.57
N GLY A 491 -11.25 -0.19 15.67
CA GLY A 491 -12.64 0.19 15.93
C GLY A 491 -13.23 -0.52 17.14
N ARG A 492 -12.95 -1.82 17.32
CA ARG A 492 -13.36 -2.60 18.51
C ARG A 492 -12.76 -2.07 19.80
N LYS A 493 -11.53 -1.54 19.75
CA LYS A 493 -10.84 -0.96 20.92
C LYS A 493 -11.36 0.40 21.32
N LEU A 494 -11.84 1.17 20.36
CA LEU A 494 -12.27 2.55 20.55
C LEU A 494 -13.76 2.70 20.92
N VAL A 495 -14.51 1.64 21.05
CA VAL A 495 -15.94 1.68 21.44
C VAL A 495 -16.15 2.16 22.86
#